data_5bd0cd6afecb9a590e22f24b22358779
#
_entry.id   5bd0cd6afecb9a590e22f24b22358779
#
_cell.length_a   1.000
_cell.length_b   1.000
_cell.length_c   1.000
_cell.angle_alpha   90.00
_cell.angle_beta   90.00
_cell.angle_gamma   90.00
#
_symmetry.space_group_name_H-M   'P 1'
#
loop_
_entity.id
_entity.type
_entity.pdbx_description
1 polymer ?
#
loop_
_entity_poly.entity_id
_entity_poly.type
_entity_poly.pdbx_seq_one_letter_code
_entity_poly.pdbx_strand_id
1 'polypeptide(L)'
;MEVHAICVHLGLSEAHRAQQLDLLCEMVRGEVPDNAPLIVAGDFNDWRRRANDFLEREIGLREVFVHAYGEPAKTFPSRFPLLCLDRIYVRNASVHLPVVLPRKPWAHLSDHAPLVAEIHL
;
A
#
# COMPACT_ATOMS: atom_id res chain seq x y z
N MET A 1 0.26 23.17 -3.71
CA MET A 1 0.93 21.86 -3.91
C MET A 1 -0.12 20.81 -4.23
N GLU A 2 0.07 20.07 -5.31
CA GLU A 2 -0.84 18.98 -5.66
C GLU A 2 -0.35 17.68 -5.02
N VAL A 3 -1.27 16.97 -4.36
CA VAL A 3 -1.04 15.63 -3.82
C VAL A 3 -1.75 14.64 -4.74
N HIS A 4 -1.05 13.62 -5.18
CA HIS A 4 -1.63 12.57 -6.01
C HIS A 4 -1.92 11.36 -5.14
N ALA A 5 -3.13 10.82 -5.25
CA ALA A 5 -3.54 9.64 -4.50
C ALA A 5 -4.17 8.62 -5.45
N ILE A 6 -3.73 7.38 -5.35
CA ILE A 6 -4.19 6.29 -6.20
C ILE A 6 -4.67 5.15 -5.30
N CYS A 7 -5.88 4.68 -5.55
CA CYS A 7 -6.44 3.52 -4.87
C CYS A 7 -6.39 2.32 -5.79
N VAL A 8 -5.91 1.18 -5.30
CA VAL A 8 -5.77 -0.02 -6.11
C VAL A 8 -6.44 -1.22 -5.47
N HIS A 9 -6.89 -2.14 -6.32
CA HIS A 9 -7.33 -3.46 -5.91
C HIS A 9 -6.81 -4.45 -6.95
N LEU A 10 -5.69 -5.09 -6.64
CA LEU A 10 -5.01 -5.94 -7.59
C LEU A 10 -5.62 -7.34 -7.64
N GLY A 11 -5.38 -8.05 -8.73
CA GLY A 11 -5.91 -9.38 -8.96
C GLY A 11 -5.27 -10.46 -8.09
N LEU A 12 -5.96 -11.60 -8.02
CA LEU A 12 -5.50 -12.76 -7.24
C LEU A 12 -4.37 -13.52 -7.94
N SER A 13 -4.32 -13.47 -9.27
CA SER A 13 -3.28 -14.13 -10.06
C SER A 13 -1.98 -13.33 -10.00
N GLU A 14 -0.88 -14.02 -9.74
CA GLU A 14 0.45 -13.40 -9.72
C GLU A 14 0.81 -12.77 -11.08
N ALA A 15 0.45 -13.45 -12.18
CA ALA A 15 0.70 -12.93 -13.52
C ALA A 15 -0.09 -11.65 -13.79
N HIS A 16 -1.36 -11.59 -13.38
CA HIS A 16 -2.16 -10.38 -13.49
C HIS A 16 -1.62 -9.25 -12.64
N ARG A 17 -1.19 -9.54 -11.40
CA ARG A 17 -0.59 -8.53 -10.54
C ARG A 17 0.68 -7.94 -11.15
N ALA A 18 1.52 -8.76 -11.76
CA ALA A 18 2.72 -8.27 -12.43
C ALA A 18 2.38 -7.28 -13.54
N GLN A 19 1.39 -7.60 -14.37
CA GLN A 19 0.92 -6.69 -15.42
C GLN A 19 0.33 -5.41 -14.85
N GLN A 20 -0.47 -5.53 -13.79
CA GLN A 20 -1.09 -4.38 -13.13
C GLN A 20 -0.05 -3.46 -12.50
N LEU A 21 0.99 -4.01 -11.89
CA LEU A 21 2.09 -3.21 -11.34
C LEU A 21 2.88 -2.49 -12.43
N ASP A 22 3.12 -3.12 -13.57
CA ASP A 22 3.75 -2.46 -14.72
C ASP A 22 2.91 -1.28 -15.21
N LEU A 23 1.60 -1.47 -15.34
CA LEU A 23 0.68 -0.40 -15.76
C LEU A 23 0.62 0.73 -14.74
N LEU A 24 0.64 0.41 -13.46
CA LEU A 24 0.69 1.40 -12.40
C LEU A 24 1.96 2.27 -12.51
N CYS A 25 3.11 1.64 -12.72
CA CYS A 25 4.36 2.36 -12.89
C CYS A 25 4.35 3.26 -14.14
N GLU A 26 3.83 2.78 -15.25
CA GLU A 26 3.69 3.59 -16.47
C GLU A 26 2.81 4.80 -16.23
N MET A 27 1.66 4.62 -15.57
CA MET A 27 0.75 5.71 -15.27
C MET A 27 1.39 6.74 -14.35
N VAL A 28 2.09 6.31 -13.32
CA VAL A 28 2.78 7.21 -12.39
C VAL A 28 3.86 8.00 -13.13
N ARG A 29 4.68 7.34 -13.95
CA ARG A 29 5.72 8.04 -14.72
C ARG A 29 5.16 9.06 -15.68
N GLY A 30 3.99 8.78 -16.26
CA GLY A 30 3.38 9.67 -17.25
C GLY A 30 2.57 10.83 -16.66
N GLU A 31 1.99 10.66 -15.49
CA GLU A 31 1.00 11.60 -14.97
C GLU A 31 1.37 12.26 -13.64
N VAL A 32 2.27 11.67 -12.85
CA VAL A 32 2.64 12.19 -11.54
C VAL A 32 4.04 12.82 -11.62
N PRO A 33 4.19 14.14 -11.37
CA PRO A 33 5.52 14.75 -11.33
C PRO A 33 6.42 14.08 -10.30
N ASP A 34 7.71 13.94 -10.62
CA ASP A 34 8.68 13.25 -9.78
C ASP A 34 8.81 13.86 -8.38
N ASN A 35 8.55 15.16 -8.25
CA ASN A 35 8.66 15.90 -6.99
C ASN A 35 7.34 16.06 -6.25
N ALA A 36 6.23 15.58 -6.80
CA ALA A 36 4.92 15.69 -6.14
C ALA A 36 4.73 14.60 -5.09
N PRO A 37 4.05 14.91 -3.98
CA PRO A 37 3.64 13.88 -3.04
C PRO A 37 2.70 12.87 -3.70
N LEU A 38 2.97 11.59 -3.49
CA LEU A 38 2.19 10.48 -4.06
C LEU A 38 1.86 9.47 -2.97
N ILE A 39 0.60 9.06 -2.93
CA ILE A 39 0.10 8.02 -2.05
C ILE A 39 -0.55 6.95 -2.92
N VAL A 40 -0.16 5.69 -2.75
CA VAL A 40 -0.80 4.56 -3.41
C VAL A 40 -1.22 3.57 -2.33
N ALA A 41 -2.50 3.29 -2.24
CA ALA A 41 -3.03 2.45 -1.18
C ALA A 41 -4.11 1.50 -1.69
N GLY A 42 -4.31 0.41 -0.99
CA GLY A 42 -5.38 -0.54 -1.27
C GLY A 42 -4.98 -1.98 -1.04
N ASP A 43 -5.75 -2.88 -1.65
CA ASP A 43 -5.53 -4.31 -1.59
C ASP A 43 -4.62 -4.73 -2.75
N PHE A 44 -3.39 -5.09 -2.43
CA PHE A 44 -2.39 -5.52 -3.42
C PHE A 44 -2.44 -7.02 -3.68
N ASN A 45 -3.16 -7.80 -2.87
CA ASN A 45 -3.20 -9.27 -2.96
C ASN A 45 -1.82 -9.92 -3.06
N ASP A 46 -0.79 -9.22 -2.61
CA ASP A 46 0.62 -9.59 -2.76
C ASP A 46 1.16 -10.16 -1.44
N TRP A 47 0.61 -11.26 -1.00
CA TRP A 47 1.02 -11.90 0.25
C TRP A 47 2.47 -12.38 0.24
N ARG A 48 3.08 -12.56 -0.94
CA ARG A 48 4.49 -12.91 -1.09
C ARG A 48 5.43 -11.70 -1.05
N ARG A 49 4.88 -10.50 -0.89
CA ARG A 49 5.64 -9.26 -0.70
C ARG A 49 6.54 -8.85 -1.86
N ARG A 50 6.17 -9.20 -3.09
CA ARG A 50 6.98 -8.90 -4.28
C ARG A 50 6.82 -7.46 -4.77
N ALA A 51 5.68 -6.82 -4.45
CA ALA A 51 5.41 -5.47 -4.91
C ALA A 51 6.31 -4.42 -4.26
N ASN A 52 6.72 -4.61 -3.01
CA ASN A 52 7.50 -3.62 -2.27
C ASN A 52 8.81 -3.27 -2.96
N ASP A 53 9.63 -4.26 -3.25
CA ASP A 53 10.93 -4.05 -3.91
C ASP A 53 10.74 -3.51 -5.32
N PHE A 54 9.75 -4.01 -6.04
CA PHE A 54 9.44 -3.58 -7.39
C PHE A 54 9.07 -2.09 -7.45
N LEU A 55 8.14 -1.67 -6.59
CA LEU A 55 7.66 -0.28 -6.57
C LEU A 55 8.71 0.69 -6.06
N GLU A 56 9.52 0.28 -5.09
CA GLU A 56 10.63 1.09 -4.61
C GLU A 56 11.68 1.31 -5.70
N ARG A 57 12.09 0.24 -6.38
CA ARG A 57 13.10 0.30 -7.43
C ARG A 57 12.62 1.07 -8.66
N GLU A 58 11.37 0.84 -9.08
CA GLU A 58 10.85 1.38 -10.33
C GLU A 58 10.36 2.82 -10.22
N ILE A 59 9.68 3.18 -9.14
CA ILE A 59 9.07 4.51 -9.00
C ILE A 59 9.28 5.15 -7.62
N GLY A 60 10.16 4.61 -6.80
CA GLY A 60 10.55 5.23 -5.54
C GLY A 60 9.48 5.24 -4.45
N LEU A 61 8.48 4.36 -4.52
CA LEU A 61 7.46 4.22 -3.49
C LEU A 61 7.97 3.40 -2.32
N ARG A 62 7.69 3.85 -1.10
CA ARG A 62 8.04 3.14 0.13
C ARG A 62 6.76 2.76 0.87
N GLU A 63 6.68 1.52 1.31
CA GLU A 63 5.54 1.04 2.08
C GLU A 63 5.67 1.51 3.54
N VAL A 64 4.59 2.07 4.10
CA VAL A 64 4.65 2.80 5.37
C VAL A 64 4.91 1.90 6.58
N PHE A 65 4.35 0.68 6.62
CA PHE A 65 4.58 -0.26 7.73
C PHE A 65 5.97 -0.87 7.67
N VAL A 66 6.46 -1.20 6.49
CA VAL A 66 7.84 -1.69 6.32
C VAL A 66 8.83 -0.63 6.76
N HIS A 67 8.60 0.63 6.40
CA HIS A 67 9.46 1.73 6.81
C HIS A 67 9.44 1.94 8.32
N ALA A 68 8.27 1.88 8.95
CA ALA A 68 8.12 2.15 10.38
C ALA A 68 8.52 0.96 11.26
N TYR A 69 8.21 -0.26 10.83
CA TYR A 69 8.29 -1.46 11.69
C TYR A 69 9.12 -2.61 11.10
N GLY A 70 9.62 -2.46 9.86
CA GLY A 70 10.43 -3.49 9.21
C GLY A 70 9.66 -4.57 8.49
N GLU A 71 8.32 -4.59 8.58
CA GLU A 71 7.49 -5.58 7.90
C GLU A 71 6.12 -5.01 7.56
N PRO A 72 5.44 -5.54 6.52
CA PRO A 72 4.08 -5.12 6.19
C PRO A 72 3.07 -5.48 7.27
N ALA A 73 1.95 -4.78 7.29
CA ALA A 73 0.85 -5.06 8.22
C ALA A 73 0.10 -6.32 7.83
N LYS A 74 -0.28 -7.13 8.81
CA LYS A 74 -1.18 -8.27 8.62
C LYS A 74 -2.62 -7.78 8.65
N THR A 75 -3.36 -8.02 7.57
CA THR A 75 -4.68 -7.41 7.38
C THR A 75 -5.80 -8.40 7.10
N PHE A 76 -5.48 -9.65 6.74
CA PHE A 76 -6.50 -10.62 6.34
C PHE A 76 -6.23 -12.00 6.92
N PRO A 77 -7.24 -12.72 7.39
CA PRO A 77 -8.60 -12.23 7.67
C PRO A 77 -8.62 -11.34 8.91
N SER A 78 -9.56 -10.39 8.97
CA SER A 78 -9.56 -9.36 10.03
C SER A 78 -9.69 -9.91 11.43
N ARG A 79 -10.37 -11.04 11.61
CA ARG A 79 -10.56 -11.68 12.92
C ARG A 79 -9.32 -12.41 13.40
N PHE A 80 -8.45 -12.83 12.47
CA PHE A 80 -7.22 -13.53 12.80
C PHE A 80 -6.17 -13.21 11.73
N PRO A 81 -5.59 -12.01 11.74
CA PRO A 81 -4.73 -11.55 10.64
C PRO A 81 -3.48 -12.40 10.46
N LEU A 82 -3.30 -12.92 9.26
CA LEU A 82 -2.17 -13.76 8.85
C LEU A 82 -1.48 -13.24 7.59
N LEU A 83 -2.25 -12.71 6.63
CA LEU A 83 -1.74 -12.29 5.33
C LEU A 83 -1.62 -10.78 5.23
N CYS A 84 -0.55 -10.31 4.60
CA CYS A 84 -0.26 -8.89 4.40
C CYS A 84 -0.74 -8.46 3.01
N LEU A 85 -2.05 -8.25 2.85
CA LEU A 85 -2.66 -7.95 1.57
C LEU A 85 -2.80 -6.46 1.29
N ASP A 86 -3.08 -5.67 2.32
CA ASP A 86 -3.33 -4.24 2.19
C ASP A 86 -2.08 -3.44 2.51
N ARG A 87 -1.80 -2.44 1.71
CA ARG A 87 -0.57 -1.64 1.79
C ARG A 87 -0.86 -0.17 1.56
N ILE A 88 -0.01 0.66 2.15
CA ILE A 88 0.04 2.10 1.90
C ILE A 88 1.46 2.44 1.50
N TYR A 89 1.63 2.96 0.29
CA TYR A 89 2.91 3.41 -0.23
C TYR A 89 2.94 4.92 -0.36
N VAL A 90 4.08 5.52 -0.09
CA VAL A 90 4.26 6.97 -0.22
C VAL A 90 5.56 7.32 -0.95
N ARG A 91 5.55 8.48 -1.60
CA ARG A 91 6.71 9.11 -2.22
C ARG A 91 6.62 10.61 -2.00
N ASN A 92 7.74 11.25 -1.67
CA ASN A 92 7.81 12.69 -1.39
C ASN A 92 6.89 13.14 -0.25
N ALA A 93 6.73 12.29 0.75
CA ALA A 93 5.95 12.61 1.95
C ALA A 93 6.47 11.75 3.10
N SER A 94 6.32 12.23 4.32
CA SER A 94 6.65 11.47 5.51
C SER A 94 5.39 10.91 6.15
N VAL A 95 5.54 9.86 6.95
CA VAL A 95 4.42 9.17 7.59
C VAL A 95 4.65 9.12 9.09
N HIS A 96 3.61 9.45 9.84
CA HIS A 96 3.63 9.38 11.29
C HIS A 96 2.82 8.18 11.76
N LEU A 97 3.47 7.28 12.48
CA LEU A 97 2.89 6.12 13.18
C LEU A 97 1.72 5.44 12.45
N PRO A 98 1.99 4.67 11.38
CA PRO A 98 0.93 3.90 10.76
C PRO A 98 0.44 2.81 11.73
N VAL A 99 -0.88 2.59 11.76
CA VAL A 99 -1.50 1.63 12.67
C VAL A 99 -2.51 0.74 11.97
N VAL A 100 -2.63 -0.50 12.45
CA VAL A 100 -3.74 -1.38 12.12
C VAL A 100 -4.82 -1.13 13.17
N LEU A 101 -6.04 -0.85 12.73
CA LEU A 101 -7.14 -0.59 13.66
C LEU A 101 -7.52 -1.84 14.44
N PRO A 102 -8.02 -1.69 15.68
CA PRO A 102 -8.24 -2.81 16.58
C PRO A 102 -9.35 -3.74 16.06
N ARG A 103 -9.29 -4.98 16.55
CA ARG A 103 -10.24 -6.02 16.20
C ARG A 103 -11.69 -5.61 16.46
N LYS A 104 -11.95 -4.95 17.57
CA LYS A 104 -13.28 -4.43 17.91
C LYS A 104 -13.34 -2.94 17.68
N PRO A 105 -14.31 -2.41 16.96
CA PRO A 105 -15.41 -3.10 16.26
C PRO A 105 -15.09 -3.57 14.84
N TRP A 106 -13.88 -3.32 14.34
CA TRP A 106 -13.52 -3.36 12.92
C TRP A 106 -13.62 -4.75 12.30
N ALA A 107 -13.32 -5.83 13.05
CA ALA A 107 -13.40 -7.18 12.53
C ALA A 107 -14.82 -7.64 12.17
N HIS A 108 -15.84 -6.93 12.65
CA HIS A 108 -17.25 -7.20 12.31
C HIS A 108 -17.70 -6.44 11.06
N LEU A 109 -16.94 -5.47 10.60
CA LEU A 109 -17.33 -4.56 9.53
C LEU A 109 -16.70 -4.93 8.18
N SER A 110 -15.58 -5.63 8.19
CA SER A 110 -14.87 -6.06 7.00
C SER A 110 -14.05 -7.31 7.29
N ASP A 111 -13.78 -8.11 6.27
CA ASP A 111 -12.85 -9.24 6.37
C ASP A 111 -11.39 -8.81 6.26
N HIS A 112 -11.11 -7.53 5.94
CA HIS A 112 -9.80 -6.91 6.02
C HIS A 112 -9.73 -5.97 7.22
N ALA A 113 -8.60 -5.97 7.92
CA ALA A 113 -8.34 -4.99 8.97
C ALA A 113 -8.02 -3.63 8.33
N PRO A 114 -8.64 -2.53 8.81
CA PRO A 114 -8.33 -1.20 8.27
C PRO A 114 -6.93 -0.74 8.68
N LEU A 115 -6.27 -0.05 7.77
CA LEU A 115 -4.97 0.59 8.01
C LEU A 115 -5.16 2.10 8.04
N VAL A 116 -4.42 2.76 8.93
CA VAL A 116 -4.43 4.23 9.05
C VAL A 116 -3.00 4.73 9.08
N ALA A 117 -2.75 5.80 8.36
CA ALA A 117 -1.48 6.51 8.39
C ALA A 117 -1.71 8.01 8.31
N GLU A 118 -0.97 8.76 9.08
CA GLU A 118 -0.96 10.22 9.01
C GLU A 118 0.18 10.65 8.10
N ILE A 119 -0.14 11.43 7.07
CA ILE A 119 0.82 11.83 6.05
C ILE A 119 1.20 13.29 6.25
N HIS A 120 2.49 13.58 6.29
CA HIS A 120 3.04 14.93 6.38
C HIS A 120 3.71 15.30 5.06
N LEU A 121 3.29 16.41 4.51
CA LEU A 121 3.75 16.90 3.21
C LEU A 121 4.94 17.85 3.29
#